data_e26ed88d1721aa6b5efa2bac90362647
#
_entry.id   e26ed88d1721aa6b5efa2bac90362647
#
_cell.length_a   1.000
_cell.length_b   1.000
_cell.length_c   1.000
_cell.angle_alpha   90.00
_cell.angle_beta   90.00
_cell.angle_gamma   90.00
#
_symmetry.space_group_name_H-M   'P 1'
#
loop_
_entity.id
_entity.type
_entity.pdbx_description
1 polymer ?
#
loop_
_entity_poly.entity_id
_entity_poly.type
_entity_poly.pdbx_seq_one_letter_code
_entity_poly.pdbx_strand_id
1 'polypeptide(L)'
;AFSPPQGRDAIASHPDGAELVLEINSPGGSVFAGSEMYSVLKACNLSTRAEIQSLAASAASYLCLGCGTVAISPVAQMMLHLPSTSTDGDRVAHQRSLSMLDSTREAILNAYELKAGGKSNRAQLRRMMSTETWLTAQEALDRGLVDEILGQDARSMSPGGLVNAFGLPDIDALRAAYQQAQQQPQNRPEPDWRLAARLELEKPRI
;
A
#
# COMPACT_ATOMS: atom_id res chain seq x y z
N ALA A 1 5.29 10.34 -10.01
CA ALA A 1 5.53 8.91 -9.67
C ALA A 1 6.92 8.79 -9.07
N PHE A 2 7.05 8.05 -7.98
CA PHE A 2 8.34 7.76 -7.35
C PHE A 2 9.17 6.85 -8.25
N SER A 3 10.46 7.16 -8.43
CA SER A 3 11.36 6.45 -9.35
C SER A 3 12.50 5.77 -8.61
N PRO A 4 13.16 4.74 -9.20
CA PRO A 4 14.30 4.08 -8.57
C PRO A 4 15.48 5.00 -8.19
N PRO A 5 15.87 6.02 -8.98
CA PRO A 5 16.85 7.00 -8.55
C PRO A 5 16.46 7.75 -7.27
N GLN A 6 15.21 8.25 -7.21
CA GLN A 6 14.69 8.92 -6.01
C GLN A 6 14.69 8.01 -4.78
N GLY A 7 14.42 6.71 -4.97
CA GLY A 7 14.49 5.71 -3.91
C GLY A 7 15.91 5.52 -3.38
N ARG A 8 16.89 5.43 -4.27
CA ARG A 8 18.31 5.35 -3.86
C ARG A 8 18.78 6.61 -3.14
N ASP A 9 18.39 7.79 -3.63
CA ASP A 9 18.74 9.06 -2.99
C ASP A 9 18.14 9.17 -1.59
N ALA A 10 16.87 8.77 -1.42
CA ALA A 10 16.21 8.74 -0.12
C ALA A 10 16.92 7.79 0.86
N ILE A 11 17.30 6.59 0.41
CA ILE A 11 18.06 5.63 1.23
C ILE A 11 19.43 6.21 1.61
N ALA A 12 20.15 6.79 0.64
CA ALA A 12 21.50 7.34 0.86
C ALA A 12 21.50 8.55 1.80
N SER A 13 20.41 9.31 1.85
CA SER A 13 20.27 10.48 2.73
C SER A 13 19.67 10.14 4.10
N HIS A 14 19.25 8.88 4.32
CA HIS A 14 18.62 8.47 5.58
C HIS A 14 19.65 8.32 6.69
N PRO A 15 19.37 8.79 7.92
CA PRO A 15 20.31 8.63 9.04
C PRO A 15 20.57 7.17 9.38
N ASP A 16 21.80 6.83 9.71
CA ASP A 16 22.17 5.50 10.16
C ASP A 16 21.36 5.08 11.40
N GLY A 17 20.82 3.86 11.35
CA GLY A 17 20.04 3.28 12.45
C GLY A 17 18.58 3.75 12.53
N ALA A 18 18.13 4.65 11.65
CA ALA A 18 16.72 5.00 11.53
C ALA A 18 15.95 3.97 10.69
N GLU A 19 14.66 3.85 10.91
CA GLU A 19 13.77 3.03 10.08
C GLU A 19 13.30 3.84 8.87
N LEU A 20 13.46 3.27 7.68
CA LEU A 20 12.93 3.83 6.45
C LEU A 20 11.49 3.33 6.24
N VAL A 21 10.52 4.22 6.37
CA VAL A 21 9.10 3.90 6.14
C VAL A 21 8.68 4.35 4.74
N LEU A 22 8.14 3.40 3.96
CA LEU A 22 7.54 3.65 2.65
C LEU A 22 6.02 3.65 2.76
N GLU A 23 5.39 4.79 2.62
CA GLU A 23 3.94 4.89 2.49
C GLU A 23 3.52 4.56 1.05
N ILE A 24 2.66 3.54 0.89
CA ILE A 24 2.23 3.04 -0.41
C ILE A 24 0.76 3.38 -0.65
N ASN A 25 0.53 4.12 -1.74
CA ASN A 25 -0.78 4.33 -2.34
C ASN A 25 -0.58 4.43 -3.86
N SER A 26 -0.61 3.29 -4.57
CA SER A 26 -0.21 3.25 -5.98
C SER A 26 -0.95 2.16 -6.76
N PRO A 27 -1.45 2.49 -7.97
CA PRO A 27 -2.00 1.51 -8.90
C PRO A 27 -0.91 0.67 -9.60
N GLY A 28 0.37 0.92 -9.35
CA GLY A 28 1.49 0.29 -10.02
C GLY A 28 2.10 1.15 -11.13
N GLY A 29 2.61 0.49 -12.17
CA GLY A 29 3.29 1.15 -13.29
C GLY A 29 4.33 0.25 -13.94
N SER A 30 5.52 0.78 -14.26
CA SER A 30 6.58 0.03 -14.92
C SER A 30 7.05 -1.17 -14.08
N VAL A 31 6.95 -2.36 -14.66
CA VAL A 31 7.44 -3.60 -14.04
C VAL A 31 8.93 -3.52 -13.72
N PHE A 32 9.73 -3.00 -14.64
CA PHE A 32 11.18 -2.93 -14.45
C PHE A 32 11.56 -1.94 -13.34
N ALA A 33 10.87 -0.80 -13.25
CA ALA A 33 11.08 0.14 -12.14
C ALA A 33 10.66 -0.49 -10.79
N GLY A 34 9.55 -1.23 -10.76
CA GLY A 34 9.12 -1.97 -9.57
C GLY A 34 10.13 -3.05 -9.14
N SER A 35 10.68 -3.80 -10.11
CA SER A 35 11.70 -4.82 -9.84
C SER A 35 13.02 -4.22 -9.35
N GLU A 36 13.43 -3.08 -9.90
CA GLU A 36 14.61 -2.37 -9.44
C GLU A 36 14.41 -1.87 -8.01
N MET A 37 13.27 -1.25 -7.69
CA MET A 37 12.96 -0.81 -6.34
C MET A 37 12.89 -1.96 -5.34
N TYR A 38 12.28 -3.08 -5.71
CA TYR A 38 12.31 -4.30 -4.89
C TYR A 38 13.75 -4.69 -4.53
N SER A 39 14.64 -4.72 -5.52
CA SER A 39 16.03 -5.10 -5.33
C SER A 39 16.81 -4.10 -4.47
N VAL A 40 16.57 -2.80 -4.67
CA VAL A 40 17.19 -1.73 -3.89
C VAL A 40 16.78 -1.84 -2.41
N LEU A 41 15.48 -2.03 -2.13
CA LEU A 41 14.97 -2.18 -0.77
C LEU A 41 15.48 -3.46 -0.11
N LYS A 42 15.57 -4.56 -0.86
CA LYS A 42 16.07 -5.85 -0.36
C LYS A 42 17.56 -5.82 -0.02
N ALA A 43 18.35 -5.02 -0.74
CA ALA A 43 19.79 -4.84 -0.52
C ALA A 43 20.12 -3.72 0.48
N CYS A 44 19.11 -2.96 0.92
CA CYS A 44 19.28 -1.85 1.84
C CYS A 44 19.72 -2.36 3.23
N ASN A 45 20.69 -1.68 3.84
CA ASN A 45 21.17 -1.98 5.20
C ASN A 45 20.31 -1.34 6.31
N LEU A 46 19.35 -0.50 5.94
CA LEU A 46 18.41 0.11 6.89
C LEU A 46 17.30 -0.87 7.28
N SER A 47 16.72 -0.69 8.46
CA SER A 47 15.41 -1.24 8.76
C SER A 47 14.39 -0.61 7.81
N THR A 48 13.67 -1.42 7.04
CA THR A 48 12.70 -0.93 6.04
C THR A 48 11.31 -1.46 6.33
N ARG A 49 10.33 -0.54 6.29
CA ARG A 49 8.92 -0.83 6.51
C ARG A 49 8.10 -0.26 5.36
N ALA A 50 7.24 -1.05 4.76
CA ALA A 50 6.22 -0.58 3.83
C ALA A 50 4.87 -0.51 4.54
N GLU A 51 4.15 0.60 4.39
CA GLU A 51 2.80 0.79 4.90
C GLU A 51 1.83 1.05 3.75
N ILE A 52 0.99 0.07 3.44
CA ILE A 52 -0.03 0.20 2.39
C ILE A 52 -1.20 0.98 2.98
N GLN A 53 -1.31 2.26 2.61
CA GLN A 53 -2.30 3.18 3.17
C GLN A 53 -3.68 3.01 2.54
N SER A 54 -3.74 2.80 1.21
CA SER A 54 -4.99 2.62 0.46
C SER A 54 -4.89 1.51 -0.56
N LEU A 55 -3.87 1.54 -1.42
CA LEU A 55 -3.74 0.61 -2.55
C LEU A 55 -2.28 0.26 -2.82
N ALA A 56 -2.00 -1.04 -2.96
CA ALA A 56 -0.79 -1.55 -3.57
C ALA A 56 -1.18 -2.49 -4.72
N ALA A 57 -1.26 -1.96 -5.94
CA ALA A 57 -1.68 -2.75 -7.10
C ALA A 57 -0.53 -2.97 -8.09
N SER A 58 -0.57 -4.08 -8.84
CA SER A 58 0.36 -4.37 -9.94
C SER A 58 1.83 -4.28 -9.47
N ALA A 59 2.67 -3.47 -10.12
CA ALA A 59 4.07 -3.30 -9.74
C ALA A 59 4.26 -2.83 -8.28
N ALA A 60 3.32 -2.05 -7.72
CA ALA A 60 3.38 -1.62 -6.33
C ALA A 60 3.15 -2.78 -5.34
N SER A 61 2.39 -3.80 -5.72
CA SER A 61 2.08 -4.94 -4.85
C SER A 61 3.28 -5.84 -4.56
N TYR A 62 4.27 -5.90 -5.44
CA TYR A 62 5.47 -6.69 -5.19
C TYR A 62 6.70 -5.85 -4.82
N LEU A 63 6.78 -4.57 -5.26
CA LEU A 63 7.91 -3.74 -4.87
C LEU A 63 7.99 -3.55 -3.34
N CYS A 64 6.85 -3.36 -2.67
CA CYS A 64 6.79 -3.19 -1.21
C CYS A 64 7.29 -4.43 -0.45
N LEU A 65 7.25 -5.62 -1.07
CA LEU A 65 7.76 -6.87 -0.49
C LEU A 65 9.30 -6.89 -0.40
N GLY A 66 9.97 -5.92 -1.00
CA GLY A 66 11.40 -5.67 -0.81
C GLY A 66 11.74 -5.16 0.59
N CYS A 67 10.79 -4.55 1.29
CA CYS A 67 10.96 -4.10 2.66
C CYS A 67 11.05 -5.28 3.66
N GLY A 68 11.69 -5.04 4.81
CA GLY A 68 11.78 -5.99 5.89
C GLY A 68 10.40 -6.32 6.47
N THR A 69 9.58 -5.30 6.70
CA THR A 69 8.20 -5.43 7.19
C THR A 69 7.24 -4.80 6.20
N VAL A 70 6.09 -5.44 6.00
CA VAL A 70 4.98 -4.92 5.17
C VAL A 70 3.71 -4.89 6.01
N ALA A 71 3.22 -3.69 6.28
CA ALA A 71 1.97 -3.44 6.97
C ALA A 71 0.90 -2.96 6.00
N ILE A 72 -0.37 -3.22 6.29
CA ILE A 72 -1.50 -2.77 5.48
C ILE A 72 -2.58 -2.13 6.34
N SER A 73 -3.13 -1.01 5.89
CA SER A 73 -4.29 -0.40 6.53
C SER A 73 -5.51 -1.34 6.44
N PRO A 74 -6.37 -1.43 7.47
CA PRO A 74 -7.54 -2.32 7.46
C PRO A 74 -8.54 -2.02 6.33
N VAL A 75 -8.47 -0.83 5.73
CA VAL A 75 -9.32 -0.41 4.60
C VAL A 75 -8.60 -0.43 3.26
N ALA A 76 -7.29 -0.77 3.26
CA ALA A 76 -6.49 -0.84 2.05
C ALA A 76 -6.67 -2.17 1.31
N GLN A 77 -6.28 -2.17 0.05
CA GLN A 77 -6.31 -3.33 -0.83
C GLN A 77 -4.96 -3.58 -1.48
N MET A 78 -4.70 -4.85 -1.79
CA MET A 78 -3.58 -5.27 -2.63
C MET A 78 -4.14 -5.94 -3.89
N MET A 79 -3.55 -5.67 -5.08
CA MET A 79 -4.00 -6.30 -6.31
C MET A 79 -2.83 -6.93 -7.07
N LEU A 80 -3.02 -8.19 -7.44
CA LEU A 80 -2.09 -9.00 -8.20
C LEU A 80 -2.68 -9.30 -9.57
N HIS A 81 -1.91 -9.06 -10.63
CA HIS A 81 -2.28 -9.44 -11.99
C HIS A 81 -1.05 -9.83 -12.84
N LEU A 82 -1.30 -10.34 -14.04
CA LEU A 82 -0.26 -10.65 -15.00
C LEU A 82 0.40 -9.37 -15.53
N PRO A 83 1.72 -9.38 -15.81
CA PRO A 83 2.34 -8.28 -16.54
C PRO A 83 1.73 -8.15 -17.93
N SER A 84 1.63 -6.92 -18.40
CA SER A 84 1.09 -6.60 -19.72
C SER A 84 2.06 -5.72 -20.51
N THR A 85 1.99 -5.78 -21.83
CA THR A 85 2.73 -4.90 -22.72
C THR A 85 1.93 -4.65 -23.99
N SER A 86 2.23 -3.56 -24.67
CA SER A 86 1.81 -3.34 -26.04
C SER A 86 2.92 -3.77 -26.98
N THR A 87 2.57 -4.42 -28.09
CA THR A 87 3.54 -4.88 -29.09
C THR A 87 3.01 -4.65 -30.49
N ASP A 88 3.88 -4.26 -31.38
CA ASP A 88 3.65 -4.09 -32.80
C ASP A 88 4.73 -4.82 -33.57
N GLY A 89 4.43 -5.21 -34.82
CA GLY A 89 5.36 -5.89 -35.71
C GLY A 89 4.83 -7.21 -36.27
N ASP A 90 5.76 -8.05 -36.71
CA ASP A 90 5.47 -9.35 -37.30
C ASP A 90 5.24 -10.45 -36.25
N ARG A 91 4.93 -11.65 -36.71
CA ARG A 91 4.71 -12.82 -35.85
C ARG A 91 5.88 -13.05 -34.86
N VAL A 92 7.11 -12.82 -35.32
CA VAL A 92 8.31 -13.07 -34.49
C VAL A 92 8.39 -12.03 -33.38
N ALA A 93 8.06 -10.77 -33.67
CA ALA A 93 8.00 -9.70 -32.65
C ALA A 93 6.97 -10.03 -31.55
N HIS A 94 5.78 -10.46 -31.95
CA HIS A 94 4.74 -10.87 -31.00
C HIS A 94 5.16 -12.09 -30.17
N GLN A 95 5.80 -13.09 -30.77
CA GLN A 95 6.30 -14.26 -30.06
C GLN A 95 7.38 -13.92 -29.02
N ARG A 96 8.26 -12.96 -29.34
CA ARG A 96 9.26 -12.44 -28.38
C ARG A 96 8.60 -11.73 -27.20
N SER A 97 7.56 -10.94 -27.47
CA SER A 97 6.80 -10.26 -26.40
C SER A 97 6.10 -11.25 -25.46
N LEU A 98 5.51 -12.31 -25.99
CA LEU A 98 4.93 -13.39 -25.17
C LEU A 98 5.98 -14.04 -24.27
N SER A 99 7.15 -14.40 -24.84
CA SER A 99 8.23 -14.99 -24.08
C SER A 99 8.78 -14.07 -22.96
N MET A 100 8.84 -12.75 -23.26
CA MET A 100 9.21 -11.74 -22.27
C MET A 100 8.17 -11.65 -21.14
N LEU A 101 6.88 -11.65 -21.45
CA LEU A 101 5.82 -11.62 -20.45
C LEU A 101 5.84 -12.86 -19.56
N ASP A 102 6.10 -14.05 -20.12
CA ASP A 102 6.25 -15.28 -19.35
C ASP A 102 7.43 -15.21 -18.39
N SER A 103 8.60 -14.76 -18.86
CA SER A 103 9.79 -14.59 -18.01
C SER A 103 9.55 -13.55 -16.91
N THR A 104 8.89 -12.46 -17.25
CA THR A 104 8.53 -11.39 -16.29
C THR A 104 7.58 -11.90 -15.22
N ARG A 105 6.57 -12.68 -15.61
CA ARG A 105 5.66 -13.32 -14.65
C ARG A 105 6.40 -14.19 -13.66
N GLU A 106 7.32 -15.04 -14.15
CA GLU A 106 8.10 -15.92 -13.27
C GLU A 106 9.00 -15.13 -12.30
N ALA A 107 9.60 -14.02 -12.76
CA ALA A 107 10.39 -13.14 -11.90
C ALA A 107 9.54 -12.50 -10.78
N ILE A 108 8.35 -11.99 -11.11
CA ILE A 108 7.42 -11.42 -10.13
C ILE A 108 6.94 -12.49 -9.13
N LEU A 109 6.63 -13.69 -9.61
CA LEU A 109 6.25 -14.82 -8.76
C LEU A 109 7.29 -15.15 -7.71
N ASN A 110 8.57 -15.00 -8.00
CA ASN A 110 9.64 -15.20 -7.01
C ASN A 110 9.52 -14.26 -5.82
N ALA A 111 9.19 -12.99 -6.06
CA ALA A 111 9.00 -12.00 -4.98
C ALA A 111 7.81 -12.37 -4.09
N TYR A 112 6.67 -12.74 -4.69
CA TYR A 112 5.50 -13.17 -3.93
C TYR A 112 5.75 -14.45 -3.14
N GLU A 113 6.38 -15.46 -3.75
CA GLU A 113 6.65 -16.75 -3.12
C GLU A 113 7.60 -16.61 -1.93
N LEU A 114 8.67 -15.81 -2.08
CA LEU A 114 9.61 -15.49 -0.99
C LEU A 114 8.89 -14.81 0.18
N LYS A 115 7.99 -13.87 -0.09
CA LYS A 115 7.24 -13.15 0.95
C LYS A 115 6.20 -14.04 1.61
N ALA A 116 5.49 -14.84 0.84
CA ALA A 116 4.41 -15.70 1.35
C ALA A 116 4.91 -16.74 2.37
N GLY A 117 6.19 -17.11 2.35
CA GLY A 117 6.81 -17.98 3.36
C GLY A 117 6.10 -19.32 3.53
N GLY A 118 5.50 -19.85 2.47
CA GLY A 118 4.74 -21.11 2.48
C GLY A 118 3.24 -20.97 2.79
N LYS A 119 2.73 -19.82 3.22
CA LYS A 119 1.28 -19.59 3.40
C LYS A 119 0.51 -19.63 2.07
N SER A 120 1.16 -19.27 0.97
CA SER A 120 0.67 -19.45 -0.40
C SER A 120 1.73 -20.11 -1.25
N ASN A 121 1.38 -21.16 -1.98
CA ASN A 121 2.30 -21.82 -2.89
C ASN A 121 2.31 -21.13 -4.27
N ARG A 122 3.36 -21.43 -5.08
CA ARG A 122 3.56 -20.83 -6.40
C ARG A 122 2.35 -20.98 -7.34
N ALA A 123 1.66 -22.13 -7.30
CA ALA A 123 0.49 -22.38 -8.15
C ALA A 123 -0.69 -21.47 -7.77
N GLN A 124 -0.91 -21.27 -6.47
CA GLN A 124 -1.92 -20.34 -5.96
C GLN A 124 -1.60 -18.90 -6.34
N LEU A 125 -0.35 -18.45 -6.16
CA LEU A 125 0.11 -17.11 -6.52
C LEU A 125 -0.02 -16.87 -8.02
N ARG A 126 0.38 -17.84 -8.86
CA ARG A 126 0.20 -17.77 -10.32
C ARG A 126 -1.26 -17.67 -10.71
N ARG A 127 -2.15 -18.43 -10.05
CA ARG A 127 -3.59 -18.34 -10.30
C ARG A 127 -4.13 -16.95 -9.94
N MET A 128 -3.74 -16.41 -8.78
CA MET A 128 -4.17 -15.05 -8.37
C MET A 128 -3.75 -13.99 -9.39
N MET A 129 -2.52 -14.07 -9.91
CA MET A 129 -2.10 -13.17 -11.00
C MET A 129 -2.95 -13.36 -12.25
N SER A 130 -3.24 -14.61 -12.65
CA SER A 130 -3.99 -14.90 -13.87
C SER A 130 -5.46 -14.49 -13.82
N THR A 131 -6.05 -14.38 -12.63
CA THR A 131 -7.45 -14.01 -12.43
C THR A 131 -7.61 -12.55 -11.99
N GLU A 132 -6.55 -11.75 -11.98
CA GLU A 132 -6.56 -10.40 -11.43
C GLU A 132 -7.25 -10.36 -10.05
N THR A 133 -6.48 -10.67 -9.02
CA THR A 133 -7.04 -10.85 -7.69
C THR A 133 -6.84 -9.61 -6.83
N TRP A 134 -7.94 -9.10 -6.31
CA TRP A 134 -7.99 -8.03 -5.32
C TRP A 134 -8.11 -8.64 -3.93
N LEU A 135 -7.21 -8.27 -3.04
CA LEU A 135 -7.15 -8.79 -1.67
C LEU A 135 -7.46 -7.68 -0.69
N THR A 136 -8.33 -7.98 0.26
CA THR A 136 -8.49 -7.21 1.48
C THR A 136 -7.25 -7.33 2.37
N ALA A 137 -7.12 -6.47 3.38
CA ALA A 137 -6.03 -6.53 4.34
C ALA A 137 -5.91 -7.92 5.00
N GLN A 138 -7.03 -8.52 5.39
CA GLN A 138 -7.05 -9.83 6.02
C GLN A 138 -6.62 -10.94 5.05
N GLU A 139 -7.12 -10.94 3.83
CA GLU A 139 -6.73 -11.93 2.82
C GLU A 139 -5.25 -11.83 2.47
N ALA A 140 -4.67 -10.62 2.41
CA ALA A 140 -3.24 -10.42 2.17
C ALA A 140 -2.40 -10.98 3.33
N LEU A 141 -2.83 -10.78 4.59
CA LEU A 141 -2.20 -11.32 5.78
C LEU A 141 -2.28 -12.86 5.84
N ASP A 142 -3.44 -13.43 5.57
CA ASP A 142 -3.66 -14.88 5.59
C ASP A 142 -2.79 -15.59 4.54
N ARG A 143 -2.55 -14.92 3.39
CA ARG A 143 -1.71 -15.43 2.29
C ARG A 143 -0.22 -15.19 2.50
N GLY A 144 0.17 -14.43 3.54
CA GLY A 144 1.56 -14.10 3.86
C GLY A 144 2.16 -13.03 2.97
N LEU A 145 1.33 -12.24 2.28
CA LEU A 145 1.81 -11.14 1.44
C LEU A 145 2.07 -9.85 2.24
N VAL A 146 1.48 -9.75 3.43
CA VAL A 146 1.79 -8.72 4.42
C VAL A 146 2.04 -9.37 5.78
N ASP A 147 2.74 -8.67 6.66
CA ASP A 147 3.12 -9.17 7.98
C ASP A 147 2.09 -8.80 9.04
N GLU A 148 1.44 -7.65 8.90
CA GLU A 148 0.49 -7.13 9.89
C GLU A 148 -0.55 -6.19 9.27
N ILE A 149 -1.65 -6.00 10.00
CA ILE A 149 -2.67 -5.00 9.67
C ILE A 149 -2.52 -3.85 10.67
N LEU A 150 -2.36 -2.62 10.15
CA LEU A 150 -2.20 -1.42 10.95
C LEU A 150 -3.36 -1.26 11.97
N GLY A 151 -3.01 -1.00 13.22
CA GLY A 151 -3.99 -0.80 14.29
C GLY A 151 -4.65 -2.08 14.83
N GLN A 152 -4.26 -3.27 14.39
CA GLN A 152 -4.79 -4.53 14.97
C GLN A 152 -4.20 -4.86 16.32
N ASP A 153 -2.97 -4.43 16.62
CA ASP A 153 -2.36 -4.62 17.95
C ASP A 153 -3.12 -3.89 19.05
N ALA A 154 -3.86 -2.84 18.68
CA ALA A 154 -4.76 -2.14 19.60
C ALA A 154 -6.01 -2.95 19.99
N ARG A 155 -6.36 -4.04 19.27
CA ARG A 155 -7.52 -4.90 19.59
C ARG A 155 -7.25 -5.90 20.71
N SER A 156 -6.01 -6.16 21.05
CA SER A 156 -5.63 -6.93 22.25
C SER A 156 -5.73 -6.09 23.53
N MET A 157 -5.90 -4.78 23.42
CA MET A 157 -6.16 -3.90 24.56
C MET A 157 -7.65 -3.93 24.90
N SER A 158 -7.95 -4.05 26.20
CA SER A 158 -9.32 -3.96 26.73
C SER A 158 -10.05 -2.74 26.16
N PRO A 159 -11.39 -2.79 25.96
CA PRO A 159 -12.16 -1.70 25.36
C PRO A 159 -11.89 -0.29 25.93
N GLY A 160 -11.46 -0.20 27.21
CA GLY A 160 -11.03 1.06 27.84
C GLY A 160 -9.62 1.54 27.45
N GLY A 161 -8.77 0.69 26.86
CA GLY A 161 -7.40 1.06 26.48
C GLY A 161 -7.29 1.69 25.09
N LEU A 162 -8.22 1.36 24.18
CA LEU A 162 -8.24 1.90 22.82
C LEU A 162 -8.51 3.41 22.77
N VAL A 163 -9.37 3.91 23.69
CA VAL A 163 -9.75 5.33 23.73
C VAL A 163 -8.57 6.20 24.15
N ASN A 164 -7.68 5.69 25.00
CA ASN A 164 -6.53 6.43 25.48
C ASN A 164 -5.30 6.37 24.56
N ALA A 165 -5.15 5.32 23.73
CA ALA A 165 -4.01 5.18 22.82
C ALA A 165 -4.05 6.17 21.65
N PHE A 166 -5.24 6.62 21.23
CA PHE A 166 -5.41 7.60 20.16
C PHE A 166 -5.67 9.03 20.67
N GLY A 167 -5.58 9.27 21.97
CA GLY A 167 -5.86 10.61 22.55
C GLY A 167 -7.29 11.10 22.32
N LEU A 168 -8.21 10.19 21.95
CA LEU A 168 -9.62 10.53 21.81
C LEU A 168 -10.24 10.66 23.21
N PRO A 169 -11.05 11.70 23.45
CA PRO A 169 -11.77 11.83 24.70
C PRO A 169 -12.75 10.66 24.88
N ASP A 170 -12.95 10.25 26.13
CA ASP A 170 -13.96 9.26 26.51
C ASP A 170 -15.31 9.55 25.83
N ILE A 171 -16.02 8.48 25.39
CA ILE A 171 -17.30 8.58 24.70
C ILE A 171 -18.31 9.39 25.51
N ASP A 172 -18.28 9.25 26.84
CA ASP A 172 -19.15 10.04 27.72
C ASP A 172 -18.73 11.51 27.79
N ALA A 173 -17.43 11.80 27.73
CA ALA A 173 -16.91 13.16 27.61
C ALA A 173 -17.25 13.78 26.25
N LEU A 174 -17.18 13.00 25.15
CA LEU A 174 -17.62 13.42 23.81
C LEU A 174 -19.12 13.68 23.76
N ARG A 175 -19.92 12.83 24.41
CA ARG A 175 -21.37 12.97 24.48
C ARG A 175 -21.77 14.20 25.28
N ALA A 176 -21.09 14.47 26.39
CA ALA A 176 -21.29 15.66 27.22
C ALA A 176 -20.89 16.94 26.44
N ALA A 177 -19.75 16.92 25.75
CA ALA A 177 -19.29 18.03 24.90
C ALA A 177 -20.25 18.31 23.73
N TYR A 178 -20.78 17.25 23.12
CA TYR A 178 -21.79 17.37 22.04
C TYR A 178 -23.10 17.97 22.55
N GLN A 179 -23.58 17.57 23.73
CA GLN A 179 -24.77 18.12 24.35
C GLN A 179 -24.58 19.59 24.74
N GLN A 180 -23.40 19.99 25.26
CA GLN A 180 -23.07 21.37 25.54
C GLN A 180 -22.97 22.23 24.27
N ALA A 181 -22.43 21.67 23.18
CA ALA A 181 -22.33 22.36 21.89
C ALA A 181 -23.70 22.63 21.26
N GLN A 182 -24.71 21.78 21.48
CA GLN A 182 -26.08 21.99 21.00
C GLN A 182 -26.84 23.09 21.79
N GLN A 183 -26.40 23.40 23.00
CA GLN A 183 -27.02 24.43 23.86
C GLN A 183 -26.47 25.85 23.61
N GLN A 184 -25.41 25.98 22.78
CA GLN A 184 -24.84 27.30 22.44
C GLN A 184 -25.51 27.86 21.18
N PRO A 185 -25.89 29.14 21.14
CA PRO A 185 -26.49 29.76 19.97
C PRO A 185 -25.55 29.69 18.75
N GLN A 186 -26.10 29.31 17.59
CA GLN A 186 -25.41 29.08 16.31
C GLN A 186 -24.82 30.39 15.74
N ASN A 187 -23.72 30.87 16.29
CA ASN A 187 -22.93 31.93 15.69
C ASN A 187 -21.49 31.48 15.50
N ARG A 188 -21.29 30.36 14.72
CA ARG A 188 -19.96 29.90 14.34
C ARG A 188 -19.70 30.24 12.88
N PRO A 189 -18.52 30.82 12.55
CA PRO A 189 -18.07 30.89 11.18
C PRO A 189 -17.97 29.47 10.61
N GLU A 190 -18.30 29.29 9.32
CA GLU A 190 -18.18 28.00 8.64
C GLU A 190 -16.75 27.44 8.79
N PRO A 191 -16.59 26.14 9.07
CA PRO A 191 -15.27 25.53 9.18
C PRO A 191 -14.51 25.65 7.86
N ASP A 192 -13.21 25.96 7.91
CA ASP A 192 -12.33 26.17 6.75
C ASP A 192 -12.39 25.06 5.68
N TRP A 193 -12.64 23.80 6.09
CA TRP A 193 -12.77 22.69 5.14
C TRP A 193 -14.00 22.79 4.23
N ARG A 194 -15.10 23.42 4.70
CA ARG A 194 -16.29 23.67 3.87
C ARG A 194 -16.04 24.76 2.84
N LEU A 195 -15.26 25.75 3.20
CA LEU A 195 -14.82 26.81 2.29
C LEU A 195 -13.87 26.24 1.21
N ALA A 196 -12.92 25.38 1.61
CA ALA A 196 -12.00 24.69 0.71
C ALA A 196 -12.74 23.74 -0.27
N ALA A 197 -13.71 22.97 0.22
CA ALA A 197 -14.53 22.09 -0.62
C ALA A 197 -15.41 22.86 -1.61
N ARG A 198 -15.91 24.03 -1.22
CA ARG A 198 -16.69 24.91 -2.12
C ARG A 198 -15.84 25.52 -3.22
N LEU A 199 -14.62 25.94 -2.91
CA LEU A 199 -13.65 26.48 -3.86
C LEU A 199 -13.17 25.42 -4.87
N GLU A 200 -13.08 24.14 -4.47
CA GLU A 200 -12.75 23.02 -5.37
C GLU A 200 -13.89 22.71 -6.37
N LEU A 201 -15.15 22.86 -5.94
CA LEU A 201 -16.31 22.61 -6.79
C LEU A 201 -16.57 23.74 -7.82
N GLU A 202 -16.05 24.94 -7.57
CA GLU A 202 -16.21 26.11 -8.46
C GLU A 202 -15.09 26.21 -9.52
N LYS A 203 -14.08 25.36 -9.50
CA LYS A 203 -13.07 25.32 -10.57
C LYS A 203 -13.68 24.77 -11.86
N PRO A 204 -13.62 25.50 -12.99
CA PRO A 204 -14.11 24.98 -14.27
C PRO A 204 -13.32 23.72 -14.66
N ARG A 205 -14.04 22.67 -15.03
CA ARG A 205 -13.45 21.49 -15.64
C ARG A 205 -12.98 21.90 -17.04
N ILE A 206 -11.67 22.00 -17.20
CA ILE A 206 -11.02 22.14 -18.52
C ILE A 206 -10.81 20.73 -19.09
#